data_cbbcf66270c8b8fe74fc61bd4d386aaa
#
_entry.id   cbbcf66270c8b8fe74fc61bd4d386aaa
#
_cell.length_a   1.000
_cell.length_b   1.000
_cell.length_c   1.000
_cell.angle_alpha   90.00
_cell.angle_beta   90.00
_cell.angle_gamma   90.00
#
_symmetry.space_group_name_H-M   'P 1'
#
loop_
_entity.id
_entity.type
_entity.pdbx_description
1 polymer ?
#
loop_
_entity_poly.entity_id
_entity_poly.type
_entity_poly.pdbx_seq_one_letter_code
_entity_poly.pdbx_strand_id
1 'polypeptide(L)'
;IISNKGPIDILINNAANDTRHKIDDVTEEYWNERINVNLRHFFFTVQSVKKSMIDNGGGAIINMGSTSWMVGQGGMAAYTAAKSGVVGLSRSFARDLGEFNIRVNSVVPGWVMTQRQIDLWLNDESEKELMKRQCLKEKLMPHELAQAVLFFSSEQSSGCTNQSYVVDKGWL
;
A
#
# COMPACT_ATOMS: atom_id res chain seq x y z
N ILE A 1 -14.89 2.12 -17.42
CA ILE A 1 -14.13 3.39 -17.26
C ILE A 1 -13.39 3.68 -18.54
N ILE A 2 -12.52 2.80 -19.03
CA ILE A 2 -11.68 3.02 -20.22
C ILE A 2 -12.51 3.44 -21.45
N SER A 3 -13.64 2.78 -21.70
CA SER A 3 -14.52 3.10 -22.82
C SER A 3 -15.09 4.52 -22.79
N ASN A 4 -15.24 5.10 -21.61
CA ASN A 4 -15.93 6.40 -21.44
C ASN A 4 -14.99 7.55 -21.02
N LYS A 5 -13.81 7.25 -20.48
CA LYS A 5 -12.87 8.24 -19.90
C LYS A 5 -11.48 8.25 -20.55
N GLY A 6 -11.23 7.32 -21.46
CA GLY A 6 -9.92 7.16 -22.10
C GLY A 6 -8.98 6.19 -21.36
N PRO A 7 -7.73 6.10 -21.81
CA PRO A 7 -6.74 5.17 -21.24
C PRO A 7 -6.45 5.48 -19.76
N ILE A 8 -5.93 4.47 -19.08
CA ILE A 8 -5.46 4.60 -17.70
C ILE A 8 -3.93 4.65 -17.73
N ASP A 9 -3.37 5.74 -17.27
CA ASP A 9 -1.90 5.95 -17.19
C ASP A 9 -1.36 5.60 -15.81
N ILE A 10 -2.19 5.77 -14.76
CA ILE A 10 -1.79 5.58 -13.37
C ILE A 10 -2.84 4.73 -12.64
N LEU A 11 -2.36 3.70 -11.94
CA LEU A 11 -3.16 2.90 -11.02
C LEU A 11 -2.60 3.02 -9.61
N ILE A 12 -3.44 3.47 -8.66
CA ILE A 12 -3.10 3.51 -7.23
C ILE A 12 -4.01 2.52 -6.50
N ASN A 13 -3.44 1.41 -6.05
CA ASN A 13 -4.11 0.41 -5.22
C ASN A 13 -3.99 0.78 -3.75
N ASN A 14 -4.95 1.53 -3.22
CA ASN A 14 -4.95 2.04 -1.85
C ASN A 14 -5.98 1.38 -0.94
N ALA A 15 -7.08 0.86 -1.47
CA ALA A 15 -8.16 0.31 -0.66
C ALA A 15 -7.65 -0.81 0.28
N ALA A 16 -8.00 -0.72 1.56
CA ALA A 16 -7.59 -1.69 2.58
C ALA A 16 -8.47 -1.61 3.82
N ASN A 17 -8.39 -2.64 4.66
CA ASN A 17 -9.06 -2.68 5.95
C ASN A 17 -8.17 -3.37 7.00
N ASP A 18 -7.82 -2.64 8.05
CA ASP A 18 -6.91 -3.03 9.14
C ASP A 18 -7.64 -3.48 10.42
N THR A 19 -8.85 -3.99 10.31
CA THR A 19 -9.62 -4.47 11.46
C THR A 19 -8.81 -5.48 12.28
N ARG A 20 -8.76 -5.23 13.60
CA ARG A 20 -8.02 -6.05 14.55
C ARG A 20 -8.80 -7.32 14.89
N HIS A 21 -8.08 -8.40 15.25
CA HIS A 21 -8.66 -9.68 15.66
C HIS A 21 -7.70 -10.46 16.57
N LYS A 22 -8.25 -11.35 17.41
CA LYS A 22 -7.47 -12.36 18.09
C LYS A 22 -7.29 -13.57 17.18
N ILE A 23 -6.26 -14.38 17.41
CA ILE A 23 -6.01 -15.59 16.60
C ILE A 23 -7.21 -16.54 16.66
N ASP A 24 -7.75 -16.76 17.86
CA ASP A 24 -8.84 -17.70 18.08
C ASP A 24 -10.19 -17.27 17.50
N ASP A 25 -10.35 -15.97 17.17
CA ASP A 25 -11.58 -15.41 16.61
C ASP A 25 -11.62 -15.49 15.06
N VAL A 26 -10.51 -15.89 14.43
CA VAL A 26 -10.40 -15.92 12.97
C VAL A 26 -11.01 -17.18 12.39
N THR A 27 -12.12 -17.02 11.66
CA THR A 27 -12.70 -18.10 10.84
C THR A 27 -12.08 -18.10 9.44
N GLU A 28 -12.31 -19.17 8.68
CA GLU A 28 -11.87 -19.25 7.29
C GLU A 28 -12.53 -18.16 6.43
N GLU A 29 -13.81 -17.89 6.65
CA GLU A 29 -14.54 -16.82 5.94
C GLU A 29 -13.97 -15.44 6.25
N TYR A 30 -13.67 -15.15 7.53
CA TYR A 30 -13.03 -13.92 7.93
C TYR A 30 -11.65 -13.77 7.28
N TRP A 31 -10.84 -14.83 7.31
CA TRP A 31 -9.53 -14.85 6.66
C TRP A 31 -9.64 -14.54 5.16
N ASN A 32 -10.53 -15.24 4.46
CA ASN A 32 -10.73 -15.07 3.02
C ASN A 32 -11.20 -13.65 2.68
N GLU A 33 -12.09 -13.07 3.47
CA GLU A 33 -12.53 -11.69 3.31
C GLU A 33 -11.36 -10.72 3.50
N ARG A 34 -10.52 -10.91 4.54
CA ARG A 34 -9.36 -10.03 4.79
C ARG A 34 -8.33 -10.12 3.66
N ILE A 35 -8.06 -11.29 3.14
CA ILE A 35 -7.17 -11.45 1.97
C ILE A 35 -7.79 -10.82 0.72
N ASN A 36 -9.08 -10.99 0.51
CA ASN A 36 -9.78 -10.40 -0.63
C ASN A 36 -9.67 -8.86 -0.62
N VAL A 37 -9.93 -8.23 0.52
CA VAL A 37 -9.95 -6.77 0.63
C VAL A 37 -8.54 -6.14 0.73
N ASN A 38 -7.52 -6.91 1.15
CA ASN A 38 -6.18 -6.36 1.39
C ASN A 38 -5.09 -6.82 0.40
N LEU A 39 -5.38 -7.85 -0.42
CA LEU A 39 -4.39 -8.40 -1.37
C LEU A 39 -5.00 -8.75 -2.73
N ARG A 40 -6.10 -9.52 -2.77
CA ARG A 40 -6.63 -10.06 -4.03
C ARG A 40 -6.92 -8.99 -5.07
N HIS A 41 -7.50 -7.87 -4.66
CA HIS A 41 -7.86 -6.80 -5.60
C HIS A 41 -6.63 -6.18 -6.29
N PHE A 42 -5.46 -6.14 -5.65
CA PHE A 42 -4.22 -5.63 -6.27
C PHE A 42 -3.88 -6.38 -7.56
N PHE A 43 -4.06 -7.71 -7.56
CA PHE A 43 -3.82 -8.51 -8.76
C PHE A 43 -4.83 -8.18 -9.86
N PHE A 44 -6.11 -8.19 -9.54
CA PHE A 44 -7.17 -8.07 -10.55
C PHE A 44 -7.31 -6.64 -11.10
N THR A 45 -7.01 -5.62 -10.33
CA THR A 45 -6.96 -4.24 -10.84
C THR A 45 -5.82 -4.06 -11.83
N VAL A 46 -4.62 -4.57 -11.53
CA VAL A 46 -3.49 -4.57 -12.48
C VAL A 46 -3.86 -5.33 -13.75
N GLN A 47 -4.41 -6.54 -13.63
CA GLN A 47 -4.86 -7.33 -14.78
C GLN A 47 -5.86 -6.55 -15.65
N SER A 48 -6.78 -5.81 -15.04
CA SER A 48 -7.83 -5.06 -15.76
C SER A 48 -7.32 -3.82 -16.49
N VAL A 49 -6.22 -3.20 -16.03
CA VAL A 49 -5.67 -1.99 -16.64
C VAL A 49 -4.46 -2.26 -17.54
N LYS A 50 -3.81 -3.40 -17.39
CA LYS A 50 -2.58 -3.77 -18.09
C LYS A 50 -2.65 -3.49 -19.59
N LYS A 51 -3.70 -3.99 -20.25
CA LYS A 51 -3.84 -3.82 -21.70
C LYS A 51 -3.93 -2.34 -22.10
N SER A 52 -4.69 -1.55 -21.35
CA SER A 52 -4.84 -0.11 -21.59
C SER A 52 -3.51 0.62 -21.47
N MET A 53 -2.71 0.30 -20.44
CA MET A 53 -1.38 0.89 -20.25
C MET A 53 -0.42 0.51 -21.38
N ILE A 54 -0.41 -0.76 -21.81
CA ILE A 54 0.44 -1.22 -22.93
C ILE A 54 0.06 -0.49 -24.21
N ASP A 55 -1.22 -0.44 -24.54
CA ASP A 55 -1.72 0.23 -25.77
C ASP A 55 -1.39 1.73 -25.77
N ASN A 56 -1.25 2.34 -24.57
CA ASN A 56 -0.91 3.75 -24.39
C ASN A 56 0.60 4.02 -24.23
N GLY A 57 1.46 3.01 -24.36
CA GLY A 57 2.92 3.14 -24.35
C GLY A 57 3.57 3.10 -22.98
N GLY A 58 2.85 2.77 -21.91
CA GLY A 58 3.37 2.62 -20.56
C GLY A 58 2.43 3.08 -19.47
N GLY A 59 2.96 3.21 -18.25
CA GLY A 59 2.18 3.68 -17.11
C GLY A 59 2.90 3.53 -15.77
N ALA A 60 2.18 3.88 -14.69
CA ALA A 60 2.68 3.73 -13.33
C ALA A 60 1.66 3.03 -12.43
N ILE A 61 2.11 2.03 -11.69
CA ILE A 61 1.31 1.29 -10.71
C ILE A 61 1.92 1.49 -9.34
N ILE A 62 1.13 2.02 -8.39
CA ILE A 62 1.52 2.23 -7.02
C ILE A 62 0.66 1.36 -6.11
N ASN A 63 1.30 0.44 -5.40
CA ASN A 63 0.64 -0.45 -4.46
C ASN A 63 0.93 -0.03 -3.02
N MET A 64 -0.13 0.23 -2.24
CA MET A 64 0.01 0.66 -0.85
C MET A 64 0.28 -0.55 0.07
N GLY A 65 1.51 -0.65 0.56
CA GLY A 65 1.92 -1.62 1.57
C GLY A 65 1.53 -1.21 3.00
N SER A 66 2.33 -1.62 3.97
CA SER A 66 2.27 -1.21 5.39
C SER A 66 3.56 -1.62 6.10
N THR A 67 4.03 -0.85 7.06
CA THR A 67 5.12 -1.25 7.96
C THR A 67 4.69 -2.30 8.99
N SER A 68 3.39 -2.56 9.16
CA SER A 68 2.84 -3.43 10.21
C SER A 68 3.47 -4.83 10.27
N TRP A 69 3.79 -5.43 9.13
CA TRP A 69 4.47 -6.73 9.07
C TRP A 69 5.97 -6.61 9.41
N MET A 70 6.59 -5.47 9.13
CA MET A 70 8.02 -5.22 9.39
C MET A 70 8.28 -4.99 10.88
N VAL A 71 7.37 -4.28 11.57
CA VAL A 71 7.45 -4.05 13.03
C VAL A 71 6.86 -5.22 13.85
N GLY A 72 6.35 -6.27 13.21
CA GLY A 72 5.76 -7.41 13.93
C GLY A 72 4.47 -7.06 14.66
N GLN A 73 3.60 -6.23 14.05
CA GLN A 73 2.35 -5.78 14.67
C GLN A 73 1.41 -6.93 14.97
N GLY A 74 1.11 -7.16 16.25
CA GLY A 74 0.12 -8.15 16.71
C GLY A 74 -1.33 -7.72 16.47
N GLY A 75 -2.27 -8.68 16.64
CA GLY A 75 -3.71 -8.43 16.58
C GLY A 75 -4.27 -8.18 15.17
N MET A 76 -3.53 -8.52 14.10
CA MET A 76 -3.94 -8.28 12.71
C MET A 76 -3.23 -9.21 11.71
N ALA A 77 -3.08 -10.48 12.06
CA ALA A 77 -2.28 -11.43 11.28
C ALA A 77 -2.69 -11.52 9.80
N ALA A 78 -3.99 -11.55 9.50
CA ALA A 78 -4.49 -11.59 8.13
C ALA A 78 -4.12 -10.31 7.33
N TYR A 79 -4.15 -9.14 7.98
CA TYR A 79 -3.74 -7.89 7.36
C TYR A 79 -2.22 -7.85 7.12
N THR A 80 -1.41 -8.21 8.11
CA THR A 80 0.06 -8.21 7.99
C THR A 80 0.52 -9.21 6.93
N ALA A 81 -0.09 -10.41 6.84
CA ALA A 81 0.15 -11.38 5.79
C ALA A 81 -0.17 -10.80 4.40
N ALA A 82 -1.34 -10.17 4.24
CA ALA A 82 -1.74 -9.54 2.99
C ALA A 82 -0.77 -8.41 2.58
N LYS A 83 -0.40 -7.53 3.52
CA LYS A 83 0.46 -6.37 3.24
C LYS A 83 1.92 -6.75 2.96
N SER A 84 2.44 -7.82 3.54
CA SER A 84 3.72 -8.40 3.11
C SER A 84 3.63 -8.97 1.70
N GLY A 85 2.52 -9.64 1.38
CA GLY A 85 2.23 -10.18 0.05
C GLY A 85 2.14 -9.10 -1.04
N VAL A 86 1.64 -7.90 -0.71
CA VAL A 86 1.61 -6.75 -1.65
C VAL A 86 2.99 -6.40 -2.16
N VAL A 87 4.02 -6.43 -1.30
CA VAL A 87 5.41 -6.13 -1.70
C VAL A 87 5.93 -7.20 -2.67
N GLY A 88 5.71 -8.47 -2.36
CA GLY A 88 6.09 -9.59 -3.24
C GLY A 88 5.39 -9.51 -4.60
N LEU A 89 4.06 -9.25 -4.58
CA LEU A 89 3.26 -9.09 -5.79
C LEU A 89 3.75 -7.93 -6.66
N SER A 90 4.06 -6.78 -6.04
CA SER A 90 4.57 -5.60 -6.76
C SER A 90 5.90 -5.89 -7.45
N ARG A 91 6.78 -6.66 -6.81
CA ARG A 91 8.07 -7.05 -7.38
C ARG A 91 7.92 -7.97 -8.59
N SER A 92 6.97 -8.91 -8.54
CA SER A 92 6.63 -9.77 -9.67
C SER A 92 6.09 -8.93 -10.83
N PHE A 93 5.10 -8.08 -10.58
CA PHE A 93 4.56 -7.20 -11.61
C PHE A 93 5.60 -6.26 -12.23
N ALA A 94 6.54 -5.75 -11.45
CA ALA A 94 7.62 -4.92 -12.00
C ALA A 94 8.48 -5.68 -13.03
N ARG A 95 8.69 -6.99 -12.81
CA ARG A 95 9.40 -7.84 -13.77
C ARG A 95 8.58 -8.14 -15.01
N ASP A 96 7.30 -8.47 -14.81
CA ASP A 96 6.40 -8.88 -15.91
C ASP A 96 5.99 -7.70 -16.81
N LEU A 97 5.97 -6.47 -16.27
CA LEU A 97 5.42 -5.30 -16.95
C LEU A 97 6.47 -4.28 -17.41
N GLY A 98 7.73 -4.46 -17.00
CA GLY A 98 8.81 -3.53 -17.32
C GLY A 98 9.11 -3.43 -18.81
N GLU A 99 9.00 -4.54 -19.56
CA GLU A 99 9.17 -4.56 -21.02
C GLU A 99 8.14 -3.69 -21.76
N PHE A 100 6.99 -3.40 -21.12
CA PHE A 100 5.94 -2.53 -21.66
C PHE A 100 6.02 -1.09 -21.13
N ASN A 101 7.17 -0.69 -20.55
CA ASN A 101 7.35 0.63 -19.98
C ASN A 101 6.35 0.96 -18.84
N ILE A 102 5.88 -0.07 -18.12
CA ILE A 102 5.01 0.09 -16.94
C ILE A 102 5.85 -0.05 -15.68
N ARG A 103 5.94 1.02 -14.89
CA ARG A 103 6.65 1.03 -13.62
C ARG A 103 5.73 0.54 -12.51
N VAL A 104 6.23 -0.31 -11.63
CA VAL A 104 5.47 -0.81 -10.47
C VAL A 104 6.29 -0.62 -9.21
N ASN A 105 5.73 0.13 -8.25
CA ASN A 105 6.37 0.41 -6.97
C ASN A 105 5.39 0.20 -5.81
N SER A 106 5.92 -0.09 -4.62
CA SER A 106 5.17 -0.11 -3.38
C SER A 106 5.52 1.12 -2.54
N VAL A 107 4.51 1.84 -2.04
CA VAL A 107 4.67 2.81 -0.96
C VAL A 107 4.23 2.12 0.34
N VAL A 108 5.09 2.13 1.34
CA VAL A 108 4.93 1.36 2.57
C VAL A 108 4.80 2.35 3.75
N PRO A 109 3.56 2.76 4.10
CA PRO A 109 3.34 3.73 5.16
C PRO A 109 3.55 3.14 6.55
N GLY A 110 4.01 4.00 7.47
CA GLY A 110 3.87 3.83 8.90
C GLY A 110 2.45 4.09 9.38
N TRP A 111 2.31 4.60 10.60
CA TRP A 111 0.99 4.92 11.15
C TRP A 111 0.53 6.31 10.68
N VAL A 112 -0.31 6.32 9.66
CA VAL A 112 -0.84 7.56 9.05
C VAL A 112 -2.07 8.02 9.82
N MET A 113 -2.10 9.28 10.22
CA MET A 113 -3.19 9.90 11.00
C MET A 113 -4.38 10.25 10.12
N THR A 114 -5.05 9.23 9.60
CA THR A 114 -6.39 9.38 9.02
C THR A 114 -7.42 9.52 10.13
N GLN A 115 -8.60 10.08 9.84
CA GLN A 115 -9.66 10.22 10.84
C GLN A 115 -10.00 8.89 11.49
N ARG A 116 -10.12 7.79 10.72
CA ARG A 116 -10.34 6.45 11.24
C ARG A 116 -9.27 6.00 12.24
N GLN A 117 -8.00 6.28 11.98
CA GLN A 117 -6.91 5.88 12.88
C GLN A 117 -6.92 6.70 14.17
N ILE A 118 -7.24 7.98 14.07
CA ILE A 118 -7.40 8.86 15.22
C ILE A 118 -8.56 8.38 16.11
N ASP A 119 -9.72 8.12 15.52
CA ASP A 119 -10.92 7.75 16.27
C ASP A 119 -10.83 6.38 16.94
N LEU A 120 -10.13 5.43 16.33
CA LEU A 120 -10.12 4.04 16.80
C LEU A 120 -8.90 3.66 17.65
N TRP A 121 -7.74 4.28 17.38
CA TRP A 121 -6.47 3.76 17.90
C TRP A 121 -5.57 4.79 18.56
N LEU A 122 -5.75 6.09 18.28
CA LEU A 122 -4.92 7.13 18.87
C LEU A 122 -5.41 7.46 20.29
N ASN A 123 -4.50 7.37 21.24
CA ASN A 123 -4.64 7.83 22.61
C ASN A 123 -3.28 8.28 23.14
N ASP A 124 -3.23 8.87 24.32
CA ASP A 124 -2.01 9.42 24.90
C ASP A 124 -0.89 8.39 25.05
N GLU A 125 -1.20 7.13 25.34
CA GLU A 125 -0.23 6.06 25.50
C GLU A 125 0.34 5.63 24.16
N SER A 126 -0.52 5.37 23.16
CA SER A 126 -0.12 4.99 21.82
C SER A 126 0.66 6.10 21.10
N GLU A 127 0.30 7.37 21.34
CA GLU A 127 1.04 8.53 20.82
C GLU A 127 2.43 8.64 21.45
N LYS A 128 2.56 8.47 22.77
CA LYS A 128 3.86 8.46 23.44
C LYS A 128 4.77 7.34 22.94
N GLU A 129 4.20 6.14 22.75
CA GLU A 129 4.99 5.01 22.24
C GLU A 129 5.42 5.23 20.78
N LEU A 130 4.54 5.80 19.95
CA LEU A 130 4.87 6.19 18.58
C LEU A 130 6.03 7.19 18.57
N MET A 131 5.91 8.28 19.34
CA MET A 131 6.94 9.32 19.41
C MET A 131 8.26 8.81 19.97
N LYS A 132 8.24 7.78 20.81
CA LYS A 132 9.46 7.14 21.31
C LYS A 132 10.20 6.38 20.21
N ARG A 133 9.46 5.70 19.33
CA ARG A 133 10.04 4.85 18.27
C ARG A 133 10.47 5.62 17.03
N GLN A 134 9.73 6.65 16.63
CA GLN A 134 10.04 7.43 15.42
C GLN A 134 11.29 8.30 15.58
N CYS A 135 12.04 8.49 14.49
CA CYS A 135 13.12 9.48 14.42
C CYS A 135 12.56 10.90 14.46
N LEU A 136 11.58 11.21 13.61
CA LEU A 136 10.88 12.50 13.62
C LEU A 136 9.75 12.47 14.64
N LYS A 137 9.74 13.41 15.58
CA LYS A 137 8.82 13.44 16.72
C LYS A 137 7.49 14.14 16.38
N GLU A 138 6.89 13.70 15.31
CA GLU A 138 5.61 14.22 14.81
C GLU A 138 4.80 13.12 14.11
N LYS A 139 3.49 13.30 14.07
CA LYS A 139 2.58 12.35 13.43
C LYS A 139 2.73 12.39 11.90
N LEU A 140 2.66 11.22 11.25
CA LEU A 140 2.62 11.13 9.79
C LEU A 140 1.21 11.48 9.30
N MET A 141 1.11 12.55 8.54
CA MET A 141 -0.18 13.03 8.03
C MET A 141 -0.47 12.48 6.61
N PRO A 142 -1.76 12.29 6.23
CA PRO A 142 -2.13 11.76 4.91
C PRO A 142 -1.51 12.51 3.73
N HIS A 143 -1.41 13.84 3.81
CA HIS A 143 -0.85 14.64 2.73
C HIS A 143 0.65 14.39 2.52
N GLU A 144 1.40 14.06 3.57
CA GLU A 144 2.84 13.74 3.46
C GLU A 144 3.04 12.41 2.72
N LEU A 145 2.20 11.41 3.04
CA LEU A 145 2.20 10.14 2.33
C LEU A 145 1.81 10.33 0.85
N ALA A 146 0.84 11.19 0.58
CA ALA A 146 0.38 11.49 -0.77
C ALA A 146 1.49 12.06 -1.66
N GLN A 147 2.47 12.81 -1.10
CA GLN A 147 3.61 13.32 -1.88
C GLN A 147 4.50 12.17 -2.42
N ALA A 148 4.72 11.12 -1.63
CA ALA A 148 5.46 9.95 -2.12
C ALA A 148 4.70 9.22 -3.23
N VAL A 149 3.38 9.08 -3.09
CA VAL A 149 2.53 8.48 -4.13
C VAL A 149 2.57 9.32 -5.41
N LEU A 150 2.48 10.65 -5.28
CA LEU A 150 2.55 11.57 -6.42
C LEU A 150 3.91 11.46 -7.13
N PHE A 151 5.02 11.42 -6.38
CA PHE A 151 6.36 11.23 -6.96
C PHE A 151 6.42 9.94 -7.79
N PHE A 152 6.01 8.79 -7.23
CA PHE A 152 6.04 7.51 -7.94
C PHE A 152 5.05 7.44 -9.12
N SER A 153 4.01 8.26 -9.12
CA SER A 153 3.03 8.35 -10.21
C SER A 153 3.52 9.22 -11.38
N SER A 154 4.50 10.09 -11.15
CA SER A 154 4.96 11.10 -12.10
C SER A 154 6.22 10.67 -12.87
N GLU A 155 6.54 11.42 -13.95
CA GLU A 155 7.77 11.25 -14.72
C GLU A 155 9.06 11.55 -13.91
N GLN A 156 8.95 12.23 -12.78
CA GLN A 156 10.10 12.46 -11.88
C GLN A 156 10.68 11.15 -11.34
N SER A 157 9.88 10.08 -11.33
CA SER A 157 10.30 8.74 -10.93
C SER A 157 10.50 7.78 -12.11
N SER A 158 10.81 8.28 -13.31
CA SER A 158 10.97 7.48 -14.54
C SER A 158 12.00 6.36 -14.40
N GLY A 159 13.06 6.56 -13.62
CA GLY A 159 14.05 5.52 -13.30
C GLY A 159 13.66 4.59 -12.14
N CYS A 160 12.47 4.74 -11.53
CA CYS A 160 12.06 4.00 -10.34
C CYS A 160 11.02 2.93 -10.68
N THR A 161 11.42 1.68 -10.61
CA THR A 161 10.50 0.52 -10.63
C THR A 161 11.01 -0.56 -9.69
N ASN A 162 10.16 -1.48 -9.26
CA ASN A 162 10.51 -2.56 -8.34
C ASN A 162 10.99 -2.08 -6.95
N GLN A 163 10.59 -0.87 -6.55
CA GLN A 163 10.98 -0.30 -5.26
C GLN A 163 9.88 -0.51 -4.19
N SER A 164 10.33 -0.62 -2.94
CA SER A 164 9.48 -0.56 -1.76
C SER A 164 9.94 0.62 -0.92
N TYR A 165 9.19 1.72 -0.97
CA TYR A 165 9.57 2.98 -0.35
C TYR A 165 8.80 3.21 0.93
N VAL A 166 9.52 3.23 2.05
CA VAL A 166 8.95 3.42 3.38
C VAL A 166 8.74 4.90 3.66
N VAL A 167 7.56 5.25 4.18
CA VAL A 167 7.20 6.60 4.64
C VAL A 167 6.60 6.47 6.02
N ASP A 168 7.38 6.61 7.08
CA ASP A 168 7.00 6.26 8.45
C ASP A 168 7.61 7.16 9.54
N LYS A 169 8.17 8.30 9.17
CA LYS A 169 8.89 9.21 10.09
C LYS A 169 10.12 8.57 10.77
N GLY A 170 10.64 7.48 10.18
CA GLY A 170 11.78 6.74 10.74
C GLY A 170 11.36 5.87 11.93
N TRP A 171 10.28 5.12 11.77
CA TRP A 171 9.82 4.15 12.77
C TRP A 171 10.56 2.80 12.67
N LEU A 172 10.95 2.38 11.48
CA LEU A 172 11.75 1.17 11.22
C LEU A 172 13.23 1.39 11.48
#